data_4294a46c6c6fbad8283eca024c522a22
#
_entry.id   4294a46c6c6fbad8283eca024c522a22
#
_cell.length_a   1.000
_cell.length_b   1.000
_cell.length_c   1.000
_cell.angle_alpha   90.00
_cell.angle_beta   90.00
_cell.angle_gamma   90.00
#
_symmetry.space_group_name_H-M   'P 1'
#
loop_
_entity.id
_entity.type
_entity.pdbx_description
1 polymer ?
#
loop_
_entity_poly.entity_id
_entity_poly.type
_entity_poly.pdbx_seq_one_letter_code
_entity_poly.pdbx_strand_id
1 'polypeptide(L)'
;PLYAMDWVTVFALAVNEENAAGGRVVTAPTNGAAGIIPAVLHYYWRFVPDACEDGVVEFLLTAAAIGQLFKTNASISGAEVGCQGEVGSACSMAAAGLAAVLGGTPAQVENAAEIGIEHNLGLTCDPVGGLVQIPCIERNAVASVKAITAARMALRGDGIHHVSLDTAIKTMRDTGADMA
;
A
#
# COMPACT_ATOMS: atom_id res chain seq x y z
N PRO A 1 18.06 6.07 -12.79
CA PRO A 1 18.61 5.30 -11.67
C PRO A 1 17.72 5.44 -10.44
N LEU A 2 18.25 5.56 -9.21
CA LEU A 2 17.47 5.55 -7.95
C LEU A 2 16.68 6.85 -7.67
N TYR A 3 16.90 7.90 -8.41
CA TYR A 3 16.28 9.23 -8.23
C TYR A 3 14.76 9.20 -8.03
N ALA A 4 14.02 8.39 -8.78
CA ALA A 4 12.57 8.29 -8.61
C ALA A 4 12.19 7.64 -7.26
N MET A 5 13.00 6.70 -6.76
CA MET A 5 12.76 6.06 -5.46
C MET A 5 13.04 7.01 -4.30
N ASP A 6 14.06 7.88 -4.44
CA ASP A 6 14.34 8.91 -3.45
C ASP A 6 13.15 9.87 -3.32
N TRP A 7 12.55 10.28 -4.44
CA TRP A 7 11.34 11.11 -4.44
C TRP A 7 10.12 10.41 -3.85
N VAL A 8 9.91 9.13 -4.16
CA VAL A 8 8.82 8.34 -3.56
C VAL A 8 8.97 8.28 -2.04
N THR A 9 10.18 8.06 -1.56
CA THR A 9 10.51 8.09 -0.12
C THR A 9 10.17 9.45 0.49
N VAL A 10 10.59 10.55 -0.13
CA VAL A 10 10.31 11.91 0.34
C VAL A 10 8.79 12.19 0.36
N PHE A 11 8.04 11.79 -0.67
CA PHE A 11 6.59 11.98 -0.68
C PHE A 11 5.90 11.24 0.47
N ALA A 12 6.28 9.99 0.73
CA ALA A 12 5.72 9.21 1.82
C ALA A 12 6.05 9.83 3.19
N LEU A 13 7.31 10.21 3.40
CA LEU A 13 7.78 10.85 4.64
C LEU A 13 7.05 12.18 4.89
N ALA A 14 6.92 13.04 3.87
CA ALA A 14 6.28 14.35 4.00
C ALA A 14 4.82 14.23 4.48
N VAL A 15 4.04 13.28 3.94
CA VAL A 15 2.65 13.05 4.40
C VAL A 15 2.62 12.58 5.85
N ASN A 16 3.51 11.66 6.22
CA ASN A 16 3.51 11.11 7.58
C ASN A 16 4.05 12.09 8.62
N GLU A 17 5.01 12.92 8.28
CA GLU A 17 5.50 14.01 9.15
C GLU A 17 4.40 15.06 9.36
N GLU A 18 3.65 15.43 8.32
CA GLU A 18 2.49 16.32 8.43
C GLU A 18 1.42 15.72 9.35
N ASN A 19 1.13 14.41 9.19
CA ASN A 19 0.21 13.69 10.07
C ASN A 19 0.70 13.70 11.53
N ALA A 20 1.98 13.42 11.76
CA ALA A 20 2.58 13.40 13.10
C ALA A 20 2.60 14.80 13.75
N ALA A 21 2.72 15.86 12.95
CA ALA A 21 2.63 17.25 13.41
C ALA A 21 1.21 17.72 13.73
N GLY A 22 0.19 16.88 13.54
CA GLY A 22 -1.20 17.22 13.75
C GLY A 22 -1.85 17.97 12.59
N GLY A 23 -1.21 17.97 11.43
CA GLY A 23 -1.75 18.56 10.20
C GLY A 23 -2.89 17.72 9.60
N ARG A 24 -3.53 18.27 8.58
CA ARG A 24 -4.63 17.60 7.89
C ARG A 24 -4.12 16.82 6.70
N VAL A 25 -4.28 15.50 6.74
CA VAL A 25 -3.94 14.57 5.64
C VAL A 25 -5.17 13.80 5.19
N VAL A 26 -5.15 13.33 3.94
CA VAL A 26 -6.16 12.38 3.45
C VAL A 26 -5.85 11.01 4.06
N THR A 27 -6.81 10.47 4.80
CA THR A 27 -6.66 9.19 5.49
C THR A 27 -7.14 8.04 4.61
N ALA A 28 -6.20 7.23 4.09
CA ALA A 28 -6.49 6.02 3.32
C ALA A 28 -5.28 5.07 3.30
N PRO A 29 -5.43 3.82 3.79
CA PRO A 29 -6.61 3.26 4.49
C PRO A 29 -6.76 3.79 5.91
N THR A 30 -5.69 4.24 6.57
CA THR A 30 -5.63 4.77 7.93
C THR A 30 -4.63 5.93 8.01
N ASN A 31 -4.64 6.69 9.12
CA ASN A 31 -3.64 7.75 9.34
C ASN A 31 -2.21 7.20 9.37
N GLY A 32 -2.01 6.03 9.98
CA GLY A 32 -0.69 5.42 10.09
C GLY A 32 -0.06 5.03 8.75
N ALA A 33 -0.86 4.84 7.72
CA ALA A 33 -0.42 4.46 6.38
C ALA A 33 -0.78 5.49 5.30
N ALA A 34 -1.09 6.72 5.68
CA ALA A 34 -1.60 7.76 4.79
C ALA A 34 -0.58 8.21 3.72
N GLY A 35 0.70 7.93 3.89
CA GLY A 35 1.76 8.33 2.97
C GLY A 35 1.93 7.43 1.74
N ILE A 36 1.50 6.18 1.79
CA ILE A 36 1.82 5.18 0.78
C ILE A 36 1.09 5.45 -0.54
N ILE A 37 -0.24 5.55 -0.51
CA ILE A 37 -1.04 5.77 -1.72
C ILE A 37 -0.64 7.06 -2.43
N PRO A 38 -0.54 8.22 -1.76
CA PRO A 38 -0.14 9.44 -2.44
C PRO A 38 1.30 9.39 -2.97
N ALA A 39 2.23 8.73 -2.29
CA ALA A 39 3.61 8.60 -2.77
C ALA A 39 3.69 7.81 -4.08
N VAL A 40 2.97 6.68 -4.17
CA VAL A 40 2.91 5.86 -5.39
C VAL A 40 2.13 6.55 -6.50
N LEU A 41 1.05 7.28 -6.16
CA LEU A 41 0.31 8.09 -7.12
C LEU A 41 1.17 9.24 -7.68
N HIS A 42 1.98 9.88 -6.87
CA HIS A 42 2.96 10.87 -7.34
C HIS A 42 4.07 10.24 -8.19
N TYR A 43 4.47 9.00 -7.91
CA TYR A 43 5.34 8.27 -8.82
C TYR A 43 4.70 8.10 -10.20
N TYR A 44 3.44 7.65 -10.26
CA TYR A 44 2.70 7.58 -11.52
C TYR A 44 2.68 8.93 -12.22
N TRP A 45 2.23 9.98 -11.54
CA TRP A 45 2.02 11.31 -12.13
C TRP A 45 3.30 11.96 -12.65
N ARG A 46 4.43 11.75 -11.97
CA ARG A 46 5.69 12.46 -12.28
C ARG A 46 6.69 11.68 -13.10
N PHE A 47 6.64 10.36 -13.05
CA PHE A 47 7.71 9.52 -13.63
C PHE A 47 7.20 8.51 -14.66
N VAL A 48 5.88 8.35 -14.80
CA VAL A 48 5.31 7.50 -15.85
C VAL A 48 4.98 8.38 -17.05
N PRO A 49 5.50 8.05 -18.24
CA PRO A 49 5.10 8.74 -19.46
C PRO A 49 3.59 8.65 -19.69
N ASP A 50 3.01 9.70 -20.24
CA ASP A 50 1.58 9.78 -20.60
C ASP A 50 0.61 9.65 -19.40
N ALA A 51 1.10 9.87 -18.17
CA ALA A 51 0.22 9.96 -17.00
C ALA A 51 -0.83 11.07 -17.19
N CYS A 52 -2.08 10.77 -16.83
CA CYS A 52 -3.22 11.66 -17.04
C CYS A 52 -4.21 11.62 -15.88
N GLU A 53 -5.14 12.56 -15.84
CA GLU A 53 -6.16 12.66 -14.78
C GLU A 53 -7.07 11.43 -14.72
N ASP A 54 -7.47 10.88 -15.87
CA ASP A 54 -8.26 9.65 -15.90
C ASP A 54 -7.51 8.47 -15.26
N GLY A 55 -6.20 8.37 -15.48
CA GLY A 55 -5.36 7.39 -14.82
C GLY A 55 -5.26 7.61 -13.29
N VAL A 56 -5.28 8.85 -12.81
CA VAL A 56 -5.36 9.14 -11.37
C VAL A 56 -6.68 8.60 -10.79
N VAL A 57 -7.79 8.81 -11.49
CA VAL A 57 -9.10 8.29 -11.07
C VAL A 57 -9.11 6.75 -11.08
N GLU A 58 -8.61 6.12 -12.12
CA GLU A 58 -8.50 4.67 -12.24
C GLU A 58 -7.64 4.07 -11.10
N PHE A 59 -6.48 4.68 -10.84
CA PHE A 59 -5.61 4.30 -9.73
C PHE A 59 -6.37 4.31 -8.40
N LEU A 60 -7.05 5.42 -8.10
CA LEU A 60 -7.77 5.58 -6.82
C LEU A 60 -8.95 4.63 -6.68
N LEU A 61 -9.72 4.39 -7.76
CA LEU A 61 -10.83 3.45 -7.76
C LEU A 61 -10.34 2.02 -7.56
N THR A 62 -9.27 1.62 -8.24
CA THR A 62 -8.65 0.30 -8.08
C THR A 62 -8.13 0.12 -6.66
N ALA A 63 -7.40 1.10 -6.13
CA ALA A 63 -6.92 1.08 -4.76
C ALA A 63 -8.08 0.95 -3.76
N ALA A 64 -9.18 1.69 -3.95
CA ALA A 64 -10.36 1.61 -3.10
C ALA A 64 -11.03 0.23 -3.15
N ALA A 65 -11.14 -0.39 -4.33
CA ALA A 65 -11.69 -1.74 -4.47
C ALA A 65 -10.87 -2.77 -3.68
N ILE A 66 -9.55 -2.73 -3.78
CA ILE A 66 -8.65 -3.60 -3.00
C ILE A 66 -8.78 -3.31 -1.49
N GLY A 67 -8.79 -2.04 -1.09
CA GLY A 67 -8.98 -1.66 0.32
C GLY A 67 -10.29 -2.18 0.92
N GLN A 68 -11.36 -2.22 0.12
CA GLN A 68 -12.63 -2.78 0.55
C GLN A 68 -12.54 -4.28 0.85
N LEU A 69 -11.74 -5.05 0.09
CA LEU A 69 -11.52 -6.47 0.37
C LEU A 69 -10.86 -6.68 1.74
N PHE A 70 -9.85 -5.91 2.08
CA PHE A 70 -9.20 -5.96 3.39
C PHE A 70 -10.15 -5.58 4.52
N LYS A 71 -10.91 -4.49 4.35
CA LYS A 71 -11.88 -4.03 5.35
C LYS A 71 -12.97 -5.05 5.61
N THR A 72 -13.44 -5.74 4.58
CA THR A 72 -14.55 -6.71 4.68
C THR A 72 -14.11 -8.05 5.21
N ASN A 73 -12.95 -8.55 4.79
CA ASN A 73 -12.53 -9.93 5.02
C ASN A 73 -11.47 -10.08 6.14
N ALA A 74 -10.89 -8.96 6.59
CA ALA A 74 -9.91 -8.93 7.68
C ALA A 74 -10.09 -7.65 8.52
N SER A 75 -9.09 -6.78 8.53
CA SER A 75 -9.15 -5.44 9.13
C SER A 75 -8.10 -4.53 8.47
N ILE A 76 -8.34 -3.22 8.52
CA ILE A 76 -7.36 -2.20 8.16
C ILE A 76 -6.80 -1.48 9.39
N SER A 77 -7.17 -1.93 10.59
CA SER A 77 -6.77 -1.31 11.85
C SER A 77 -5.46 -1.90 12.38
N GLY A 78 -4.45 -1.07 12.58
CA GLY A 78 -3.20 -1.50 13.22
C GLY A 78 -3.39 -1.96 14.65
N ALA A 79 -4.41 -1.46 15.36
CA ALA A 79 -4.74 -1.88 16.72
C ALA A 79 -5.33 -3.29 16.78
N GLU A 80 -5.98 -3.73 15.69
CA GLU A 80 -6.61 -5.05 15.62
C GLU A 80 -5.67 -6.12 15.03
N VAL A 81 -4.92 -5.78 13.99
CA VAL A 81 -4.15 -6.75 13.21
C VAL A 81 -2.70 -6.32 12.97
N GLY A 82 -2.18 -5.36 13.72
CA GLY A 82 -0.83 -4.83 13.54
C GLY A 82 -0.68 -3.94 12.30
N CYS A 83 0.54 -3.48 12.06
CA CYS A 83 0.86 -2.65 10.87
C CYS A 83 0.70 -3.39 9.55
N GLN A 84 0.61 -4.71 9.53
CA GLN A 84 0.24 -5.45 8.32
C GLN A 84 -1.14 -5.01 7.79
N GLY A 85 -2.10 -4.68 8.68
CA GLY A 85 -3.43 -4.18 8.33
C GLY A 85 -3.44 -2.74 7.82
N GLU A 86 -2.51 -1.91 8.25
CA GLU A 86 -2.39 -0.51 7.80
C GLU A 86 -1.44 -0.40 6.60
N VAL A 87 -0.15 -0.60 6.85
CA VAL A 87 0.93 -0.47 5.86
C VAL A 87 0.82 -1.55 4.79
N GLY A 88 0.50 -2.79 5.17
CA GLY A 88 0.34 -3.89 4.23
C GLY A 88 -0.85 -3.69 3.30
N SER A 89 -2.01 -3.30 3.84
CA SER A 89 -3.19 -2.99 3.03
C SER A 89 -2.92 -1.82 2.08
N ALA A 90 -2.30 -0.73 2.57
CA ALA A 90 -1.96 0.44 1.75
C ALA A 90 -0.97 0.09 0.64
N CYS A 91 0.03 -0.74 0.93
CA CYS A 91 0.99 -1.24 -0.07
C CYS A 91 0.27 -2.05 -1.17
N SER A 92 -0.62 -2.95 -0.77
CA SER A 92 -1.45 -3.74 -1.68
C SER A 92 -2.34 -2.87 -2.56
N MET A 93 -3.04 -1.90 -1.97
CA MET A 93 -3.89 -0.93 -2.65
C MET A 93 -3.10 -0.12 -3.69
N ALA A 94 -1.95 0.39 -3.30
CA ALA A 94 -1.10 1.21 -4.17
C ALA A 94 -0.46 0.37 -5.29
N ALA A 95 -0.05 -0.86 -5.01
CA ALA A 95 0.49 -1.78 -6.01
C ALA A 95 -0.55 -2.13 -7.08
N ALA A 96 -1.78 -2.44 -6.66
CA ALA A 96 -2.89 -2.70 -7.57
C ALA A 96 -3.24 -1.48 -8.43
N GLY A 97 -3.38 -0.31 -7.80
CA GLY A 97 -3.66 0.94 -8.51
C GLY A 97 -2.61 1.26 -9.56
N LEU A 98 -1.32 1.09 -9.21
CA LEU A 98 -0.23 1.32 -10.16
C LEU A 98 -0.23 0.27 -11.29
N ALA A 99 -0.49 -1.01 -10.97
CA ALA A 99 -0.56 -2.06 -11.99
C ALA A 99 -1.68 -1.79 -12.99
N ALA A 100 -2.87 -1.34 -12.53
CA ALA A 100 -4.00 -1.00 -13.40
C ALA A 100 -3.63 0.11 -14.39
N VAL A 101 -3.14 1.24 -13.89
CA VAL A 101 -2.82 2.40 -14.76
C VAL A 101 -1.61 2.18 -15.66
N LEU A 102 -0.81 1.15 -15.42
CA LEU A 102 0.25 0.70 -16.31
C LEU A 102 -0.23 -0.36 -17.33
N GLY A 103 -1.55 -0.57 -17.44
CA GLY A 103 -2.17 -1.46 -18.43
C GLY A 103 -2.21 -2.93 -18.02
N GLY A 104 -2.14 -3.23 -16.73
CA GLY A 104 -2.25 -4.59 -16.21
C GLY A 104 -3.64 -5.19 -16.43
N THR A 105 -3.69 -6.48 -16.72
CA THR A 105 -4.94 -7.26 -16.71
C THR A 105 -5.49 -7.37 -15.27
N PRO A 106 -6.78 -7.65 -15.07
CA PRO A 106 -7.33 -7.88 -13.72
C PRO A 106 -6.54 -8.92 -12.91
N ALA A 107 -6.06 -9.98 -13.53
CA ALA A 107 -5.23 -11.00 -12.88
C ALA A 107 -3.85 -10.45 -12.46
N GLN A 108 -3.23 -9.60 -13.27
CA GLN A 108 -1.98 -8.94 -12.90
C GLN A 108 -2.18 -7.88 -11.80
N VAL A 109 -3.31 -7.19 -11.79
CA VAL A 109 -3.68 -6.24 -10.74
C VAL A 109 -3.88 -6.97 -9.41
N GLU A 110 -4.59 -8.10 -9.43
CA GLU A 110 -4.78 -8.96 -8.24
C GLU A 110 -3.44 -9.50 -7.74
N ASN A 111 -2.57 -9.98 -8.64
CA ASN A 111 -1.24 -10.43 -8.27
C ASN A 111 -0.36 -9.32 -7.68
N ALA A 112 -0.44 -8.09 -8.22
CA ALA A 112 0.26 -6.95 -7.62
C ALA A 112 -0.22 -6.66 -6.19
N ALA A 113 -1.53 -6.73 -5.96
CA ALA A 113 -2.13 -6.58 -4.64
C ALA A 113 -1.65 -7.67 -3.67
N GLU A 114 -1.64 -8.91 -4.12
CA GLU A 114 -1.18 -10.07 -3.35
C GLU A 114 0.30 -9.91 -2.95
N ILE A 115 1.21 -9.65 -3.90
CA ILE A 115 2.63 -9.40 -3.60
C ILE A 115 2.77 -8.26 -2.58
N GLY A 116 1.97 -7.20 -2.74
CA GLY A 116 1.99 -6.04 -1.84
C GLY A 116 1.67 -6.40 -0.39
N ILE A 117 0.65 -7.22 -0.13
CA ILE A 117 0.31 -7.62 1.24
C ILE A 117 1.23 -8.73 1.75
N GLU A 118 1.55 -9.74 0.95
CA GLU A 118 2.34 -10.89 1.38
C GLU A 118 3.68 -10.45 2.00
N HIS A 119 4.35 -9.48 1.40
CA HIS A 119 5.65 -8.97 1.87
C HIS A 119 5.54 -7.98 3.04
N ASN A 120 4.36 -7.82 3.61
CA ASN A 120 4.09 -7.05 4.81
C ASN A 120 3.39 -7.87 5.92
N LEU A 121 3.14 -9.17 5.69
CA LEU A 121 2.57 -10.06 6.71
C LEU A 121 3.48 -10.13 7.93
N GLY A 122 2.87 -10.20 9.10
CA GLY A 122 3.59 -10.29 10.38
C GLY A 122 4.11 -8.96 10.93
N LEU A 123 3.90 -7.83 10.27
CA LEU A 123 4.26 -6.53 10.83
C LEU A 123 3.39 -6.19 12.03
N THR A 124 4.01 -6.12 13.19
CA THR A 124 3.40 -5.69 14.45
C THR A 124 3.15 -4.17 14.45
N CYS A 125 2.28 -3.69 15.35
CA CYS A 125 2.11 -2.28 15.62
C CYS A 125 2.79 -1.94 16.94
N ASP A 126 3.77 -1.04 16.91
CA ASP A 126 4.55 -0.63 18.08
C ASP A 126 4.48 0.90 18.25
N PRO A 127 3.32 1.45 18.66
CA PRO A 127 3.17 2.89 18.83
C PRO A 127 4.00 3.39 20.01
N VAL A 128 4.79 4.44 19.82
CA VAL A 128 5.53 5.11 20.89
C VAL A 128 4.64 6.12 21.58
N GLY A 129 4.28 5.86 22.84
CA GLY A 129 3.37 6.72 23.58
C GLY A 129 1.96 6.84 22.96
N GLY A 130 1.52 5.84 22.20
CA GLY A 130 0.25 5.85 21.51
C GLY A 130 0.24 6.67 20.22
N LEU A 131 1.39 7.17 19.77
CA LEU A 131 1.52 8.03 18.60
C LEU A 131 2.08 7.27 17.40
N VAL A 132 1.59 7.62 16.21
CA VAL A 132 2.11 7.17 14.92
C VAL A 132 3.37 7.96 14.59
N GLN A 133 4.51 7.39 14.95
CA GLN A 133 5.84 7.98 14.74
C GLN A 133 6.77 6.94 14.08
N ILE A 134 8.07 7.04 14.32
CA ILE A 134 9.03 6.00 13.95
C ILE A 134 8.70 4.73 14.77
N PRO A 135 8.55 3.54 14.15
CA PRO A 135 8.90 3.18 12.76
C PRO A 135 7.79 3.35 11.72
N CYS A 136 6.57 3.76 12.08
CA CYS A 136 5.45 3.85 11.12
C CYS A 136 5.76 4.79 9.96
N ILE A 137 6.40 5.94 10.21
CA ILE A 137 6.81 6.89 9.18
C ILE A 137 7.75 6.23 8.17
N GLU A 138 8.78 5.54 8.65
CA GLU A 138 9.74 4.81 7.81
C GLU A 138 9.07 3.68 7.03
N ARG A 139 8.14 2.94 7.66
CA ARG A 139 7.38 1.86 7.01
C ARG A 139 6.59 2.35 5.80
N ASN A 140 6.05 3.58 5.84
CA ASN A 140 5.36 4.15 4.69
C ASN A 140 6.31 4.35 3.50
N ALA A 141 7.51 4.87 3.73
CA ALA A 141 8.51 5.06 2.69
C ALA A 141 8.93 3.73 2.06
N VAL A 142 9.26 2.75 2.89
CA VAL A 142 9.66 1.40 2.44
C VAL A 142 8.52 0.70 1.70
N ALA A 143 7.29 0.77 2.21
CA ALA A 143 6.14 0.13 1.58
C ALA A 143 5.74 0.78 0.25
N SER A 144 5.98 2.09 0.08
CA SER A 144 5.76 2.76 -1.21
C SER A 144 6.68 2.21 -2.30
N VAL A 145 7.95 1.97 -1.97
CA VAL A 145 8.91 1.32 -2.89
C VAL A 145 8.53 -0.14 -3.15
N LYS A 146 8.11 -0.88 -2.11
CA LYS A 146 7.58 -2.25 -2.27
C LYS A 146 6.38 -2.28 -3.22
N ALA A 147 5.43 -1.35 -3.10
CA ALA A 147 4.26 -1.28 -3.96
C ALA A 147 4.63 -1.10 -5.44
N ILE A 148 5.57 -0.23 -5.75
CA ILE A 148 6.08 -0.05 -7.11
C ILE A 148 6.76 -1.32 -7.61
N THR A 149 7.55 -1.98 -6.76
CA THR A 149 8.21 -3.24 -7.08
C THR A 149 7.18 -4.33 -7.36
N ALA A 150 6.16 -4.48 -6.50
CA ALA A 150 5.08 -5.45 -6.64
C ALA A 150 4.32 -5.28 -7.97
N ALA A 151 3.92 -4.06 -8.30
CA ALA A 151 3.26 -3.74 -9.56
C ALA A 151 4.14 -4.13 -10.77
N ARG A 152 5.42 -3.78 -10.73
CA ARG A 152 6.36 -4.09 -11.82
C ARG A 152 6.62 -5.59 -11.97
N MET A 153 6.67 -6.34 -10.88
CA MET A 153 6.81 -7.80 -10.90
C MET A 153 5.57 -8.45 -11.52
N ALA A 154 4.39 -8.10 -11.04
CA ALA A 154 3.12 -8.65 -11.53
C ALA A 154 2.92 -8.39 -13.03
N LEU A 155 3.26 -7.19 -13.51
CA LEU A 155 3.14 -6.81 -14.92
C LEU A 155 4.12 -7.56 -15.85
N ARG A 156 5.17 -8.20 -15.33
CA ARG A 156 6.07 -9.04 -16.13
C ARG A 156 5.59 -10.48 -16.25
N GLY A 157 4.67 -10.90 -15.41
CA GLY A 157 4.02 -12.20 -15.45
C GLY A 157 2.75 -12.18 -16.30
N ASP A 158 2.09 -13.32 -16.38
CA ASP A 158 0.82 -13.53 -17.08
C ASP A 158 -0.42 -13.38 -16.16
N GLY A 159 -0.20 -13.07 -14.89
CA GLY A 159 -1.24 -13.00 -13.86
C GLY A 159 -1.53 -14.34 -13.19
N ILE A 160 -0.90 -15.42 -13.61
CA ILE A 160 -1.00 -16.72 -12.91
C ILE A 160 0.00 -16.73 -11.77
N HIS A 161 -0.50 -16.85 -10.55
CA HIS A 161 0.34 -16.90 -9.35
C HIS A 161 -0.16 -17.94 -8.35
N HIS A 162 0.71 -18.36 -7.45
CA HIS A 162 0.47 -19.54 -6.61
C HIS A 162 -0.40 -19.25 -5.40
N VAL A 163 -0.22 -18.07 -4.80
CA VAL A 163 -0.99 -17.60 -3.64
C VAL A 163 -2.00 -16.57 -4.12
N SER A 164 -3.28 -16.79 -3.85
CA SER A 164 -4.32 -15.80 -4.19
C SER A 164 -4.34 -14.64 -3.18
N LEU A 165 -4.82 -13.49 -3.60
CA LEU A 165 -5.04 -12.34 -2.71
C LEU A 165 -5.98 -12.71 -1.54
N ASP A 166 -7.02 -13.52 -1.79
CA ASP A 166 -7.93 -13.99 -0.74
C ASP A 166 -7.20 -14.80 0.32
N THR A 167 -6.26 -15.66 -0.09
CA THR A 167 -5.43 -16.45 0.84
C THR A 167 -4.52 -15.55 1.66
N ALA A 168 -3.90 -14.55 1.05
CA ALA A 168 -3.03 -13.60 1.74
C ALA A 168 -3.83 -12.74 2.74
N ILE A 169 -5.04 -12.28 2.38
CA ILE A 169 -5.95 -11.53 3.27
C ILE A 169 -6.38 -12.42 4.46
N LYS A 170 -6.74 -13.68 4.20
CA LYS A 170 -7.06 -14.64 5.26
C LYS A 170 -5.87 -14.83 6.21
N THR A 171 -4.67 -15.00 5.67
CA THR A 171 -3.44 -15.14 6.47
C THR A 171 -3.20 -13.90 7.33
N MET A 172 -3.38 -12.71 6.78
CA MET A 172 -3.27 -11.47 7.55
C MET A 172 -4.25 -11.42 8.72
N ARG A 173 -5.51 -11.83 8.50
CA ARG A 173 -6.52 -11.88 9.55
C ARG A 173 -6.14 -12.88 10.65
N ASP A 174 -5.75 -14.08 10.26
CA ASP A 174 -5.41 -15.15 11.19
C ASP A 174 -4.15 -14.77 12.01
N THR A 175 -3.10 -14.24 11.36
CA THR A 175 -1.90 -13.71 12.01
C THR A 175 -2.24 -12.55 12.96
N GLY A 176 -3.17 -11.66 12.56
CA GLY A 176 -3.63 -10.57 13.42
C GLY A 176 -4.30 -11.07 14.70
N ALA A 177 -5.10 -12.12 14.60
CA ALA A 177 -5.72 -12.76 15.78
C ALA A 177 -4.67 -13.34 16.75
N ASP A 178 -3.54 -13.83 16.24
CA ASP A 178 -2.44 -14.35 17.05
C ASP A 178 -1.59 -13.24 17.72
N MET A 179 -1.72 -11.99 17.26
CA MET A 179 -1.04 -10.81 17.83
C MET A 179 -1.82 -10.16 19.00
N ALA A 180 -3.10 -10.51 19.19
CA ALA A 180 -4.04 -9.87 20.13
C ALA A 180 -3.83 -10.28 21.60
#